data_2c45438e177bd70f57ef323829c18649
#
_entry.id   2c45438e177bd70f57ef323829c18649
#
_cell.length_a   1.000
_cell.length_b   1.000
_cell.length_c   1.000
_cell.angle_alpha   90.00
_cell.angle_beta   90.00
_cell.angle_gamma   90.00
#
_symmetry.space_group_name_H-M   'P 1'
#
loop_
_entity.id
_entity.type
_entity.pdbx_description
1 polymer ?
#
loop_
_entity_poly.entity_id
_entity_poly.type
_entity_poly.pdbx_seq_one_letter_code
_entity_poly.pdbx_strand_id
1 'polypeptide(L)'
;MGKTLMGYFRDFSPDDISQLYLHEGIPENTDVCEKYYCFSDSDAMKSILNHKIQGKSFTKESEVFKKKDAEEVAEKDEIYKLGAAHKAWMLFVRDTIWKLSSWKNRELLKWLDRTGADVIFFAPGDGAFIYRIADEIARYLHKPLVMVCMDDFFVNNRTQNEVLGKLRQKCFMKVVHKTVKNCDAIFTICDEMNDIYSNLFGKKCFTLHTAAENKDLHLNPTANHISYIGNLSCGRYQSLIEMGKALSEMQDERLPKFIDVYSGTKEVKCTEPLRNASGINFCGEIPAESVLEVMANSLAVIHTESFEPKMTNLVRFSVSTKIAESLMYGPCLIAYGPEGIASIDYLKENNAAYVISRPEDLEKGLEEILINKELREQIVRNARALALKNHNADVNPRKVRKWLQEVVDKSQNENSTN
;
A
#
# COMPACT_ATOMS: atom_id res chain seq x y z
N MET A 1 -6.81 0.11 -11.01
CA MET A 1 -5.61 -0.51 -10.36
C MET A 1 -5.00 0.52 -9.43
N GLY A 2 -4.50 0.13 -8.25
CA GLY A 2 -3.84 1.08 -7.34
C GLY A 2 -2.46 1.53 -7.87
N LYS A 3 -2.01 2.73 -7.49
CA LYS A 3 -0.75 3.34 -7.96
C LYS A 3 0.47 2.42 -7.82
N THR A 4 0.55 1.67 -6.70
CA THR A 4 1.66 0.73 -6.46
C THR A 4 1.67 -0.44 -7.44
N LEU A 5 0.50 -1.07 -7.68
CA LEU A 5 0.38 -2.16 -8.67
C LEU A 5 0.65 -1.68 -10.09
N MET A 6 0.22 -0.48 -10.46
CA MET A 6 0.59 0.13 -11.74
C MET A 6 2.11 0.25 -11.90
N GLY A 7 2.78 0.68 -10.83
CA GLY A 7 4.24 0.77 -10.81
C GLY A 7 4.92 -0.55 -11.13
N TYR A 8 4.40 -1.68 -10.63
CA TYR A 8 4.97 -3.00 -10.90
C TYR A 8 4.79 -3.45 -12.35
N PHE A 9 3.72 -3.02 -13.01
CA PHE A 9 3.38 -3.44 -14.39
C PHE A 9 3.77 -2.41 -15.46
N ARG A 10 4.50 -1.35 -15.13
CA ARG A 10 4.87 -0.28 -16.07
C ARG A 10 5.70 -0.77 -17.27
N ASP A 11 6.43 -1.89 -17.14
CA ASP A 11 7.23 -2.48 -18.22
C ASP A 11 6.44 -3.43 -19.14
N PHE A 12 5.13 -3.60 -18.88
CA PHE A 12 4.26 -4.45 -19.69
C PHE A 12 3.46 -3.60 -20.68
N SER A 13 3.12 -4.18 -21.83
CA SER A 13 2.12 -3.56 -22.70
C SER A 13 0.75 -3.64 -22.03
N PRO A 14 -0.10 -2.60 -22.14
CA PRO A 14 -1.48 -2.66 -21.63
C PRO A 14 -2.30 -3.83 -22.18
N ASP A 15 -1.99 -4.31 -23.40
CA ASP A 15 -2.61 -5.47 -24.00
C ASP A 15 -2.23 -6.79 -23.34
N ASP A 16 -1.06 -6.86 -22.70
CA ASP A 16 -0.58 -8.04 -21.96
C ASP A 16 -1.30 -8.22 -20.62
N ILE A 17 -2.03 -7.19 -20.15
CA ILE A 17 -2.68 -7.19 -18.84
C ILE A 17 -4.19 -7.20 -18.96
N SER A 18 -4.81 -8.13 -18.26
CA SER A 18 -6.25 -8.20 -18.06
C SER A 18 -6.58 -8.13 -16.58
N GLN A 19 -7.52 -7.29 -16.19
CA GLN A 19 -7.86 -7.09 -14.78
C GLN A 19 -9.26 -7.57 -14.44
N LEU A 20 -9.34 -8.59 -13.58
CA LEU A 20 -10.57 -8.92 -12.84
C LEU A 20 -10.56 -8.13 -11.52
N TYR A 21 -11.61 -7.38 -11.23
CA TYR A 21 -11.74 -6.68 -9.95
C TYR A 21 -13.13 -6.90 -9.31
N LEU A 22 -13.16 -6.83 -7.97
CA LEU A 22 -14.26 -7.33 -7.15
C LEU A 22 -14.95 -6.22 -6.34
N HIS A 23 -14.81 -4.97 -6.76
CA HIS A 23 -15.44 -3.80 -6.15
C HIS A 23 -16.27 -3.05 -7.17
N GLU A 24 -17.19 -2.23 -6.70
CA GLU A 24 -17.99 -1.37 -7.55
C GLU A 24 -17.19 -0.18 -8.08
N GLY A 25 -17.66 0.39 -9.18
CA GLY A 25 -17.03 1.54 -9.83
C GLY A 25 -16.11 1.16 -10.98
N ILE A 26 -15.52 2.17 -11.56
CA ILE A 26 -14.58 2.06 -12.67
C ILE A 26 -13.16 2.27 -12.14
N PRO A 27 -12.16 1.51 -12.58
CA PRO A 27 -10.78 1.74 -12.18
C PRO A 27 -10.31 3.16 -12.51
N GLU A 28 -9.75 3.86 -11.52
CA GLU A 28 -9.26 5.23 -11.71
C GLU A 28 -8.00 5.28 -12.58
N ASN A 29 -7.16 4.25 -12.46
CA ASN A 29 -5.88 4.13 -13.16
C ASN A 29 -5.97 3.05 -14.22
N THR A 30 -5.91 3.43 -15.49
CA THR A 30 -6.12 2.55 -16.65
C THR A 30 -4.95 2.47 -17.59
N ASP A 31 -3.81 3.10 -17.26
CA ASP A 31 -2.68 3.25 -18.19
C ASP A 31 -1.94 1.94 -18.50
N VAL A 32 -2.05 0.96 -17.60
CA VAL A 32 -1.35 -0.33 -17.72
C VAL A 32 -2.25 -1.51 -18.07
N CYS A 33 -3.54 -1.29 -18.36
CA CYS A 33 -4.48 -2.38 -18.65
C CYS A 33 -5.59 -1.93 -19.58
N GLU A 34 -5.89 -2.77 -20.59
CA GLU A 34 -6.94 -2.51 -21.60
C GLU A 34 -8.21 -3.31 -21.36
N LYS A 35 -8.12 -4.50 -20.75
CA LYS A 35 -9.21 -5.48 -20.66
C LYS A 35 -9.65 -5.68 -19.22
N TYR A 36 -10.91 -5.44 -18.96
CA TYR A 36 -11.48 -5.49 -17.61
C TYR A 36 -12.65 -6.46 -17.51
N TYR A 37 -12.77 -7.11 -16.35
CA TYR A 37 -13.99 -7.78 -15.91
C TYR A 37 -14.30 -7.34 -14.48
N CYS A 38 -15.55 -6.91 -14.25
CA CYS A 38 -16.05 -6.51 -12.95
C CYS A 38 -17.09 -7.51 -12.46
N PHE A 39 -16.95 -7.95 -11.22
CA PHE A 39 -18.00 -8.66 -10.49
C PHE A 39 -17.95 -8.17 -9.03
N SER A 40 -18.96 -7.40 -8.63
CA SER A 40 -18.97 -6.67 -7.37
C SER A 40 -19.71 -7.42 -6.24
N ASP A 41 -19.68 -6.88 -5.02
CA ASP A 41 -20.49 -7.36 -3.90
C ASP A 41 -22.00 -7.33 -4.24
N SER A 42 -22.45 -6.29 -4.93
CA SER A 42 -23.83 -6.14 -5.43
C SER A 42 -24.17 -7.23 -6.45
N ASP A 43 -23.25 -7.56 -7.37
CA ASP A 43 -23.42 -8.66 -8.32
C ASP A 43 -23.50 -10.01 -7.61
N ALA A 44 -22.68 -10.22 -6.58
CA ALA A 44 -22.71 -11.42 -5.77
C ALA A 44 -24.09 -11.61 -5.10
N MET A 45 -24.62 -10.57 -4.48
CA MET A 45 -25.97 -10.59 -3.88
C MET A 45 -27.07 -10.83 -4.93
N LYS A 46 -27.04 -10.09 -6.04
CA LYS A 46 -28.05 -10.23 -7.11
C LYS A 46 -28.02 -11.62 -7.74
N SER A 47 -26.84 -12.23 -7.87
CA SER A 47 -26.70 -13.59 -8.43
C SER A 47 -27.40 -14.66 -7.56
N ILE A 48 -27.42 -14.46 -6.23
CA ILE A 48 -28.14 -15.36 -5.30
C ILE A 48 -29.65 -15.14 -5.39
N LEU A 49 -30.10 -13.87 -5.39
CA LEU A 49 -31.51 -13.51 -5.31
C LEU A 49 -32.25 -13.77 -6.62
N ASN A 50 -31.65 -13.43 -7.75
CA ASN A 50 -32.32 -13.39 -9.04
C ASN A 50 -31.89 -14.54 -9.98
N HIS A 51 -30.90 -15.32 -9.62
CA HIS A 51 -30.28 -16.40 -10.43
C HIS A 51 -29.86 -15.95 -11.85
N LYS A 52 -29.68 -14.65 -12.08
CA LYS A 52 -29.25 -14.10 -13.37
C LYS A 52 -27.72 -14.01 -13.39
N ILE A 53 -27.15 -14.20 -14.58
CA ILE A 53 -25.73 -13.97 -14.82
C ILE A 53 -25.42 -12.50 -14.52
N GLN A 54 -24.46 -12.27 -13.65
CA GLN A 54 -23.98 -10.95 -13.26
C GLN A 54 -22.53 -10.80 -13.68
N GLY A 55 -22.00 -9.58 -13.57
CA GLY A 55 -20.67 -9.22 -13.98
C GLY A 55 -20.62 -8.69 -15.41
N LYS A 56 -19.59 -7.87 -15.70
CA LYS A 56 -19.46 -7.17 -16.98
C LYS A 56 -18.00 -7.16 -17.44
N SER A 57 -17.78 -7.46 -18.70
CA SER A 57 -16.50 -7.22 -19.37
C SER A 57 -16.55 -5.90 -20.15
N PHE A 58 -15.46 -5.16 -20.16
CA PHE A 58 -15.32 -3.93 -20.94
C PHE A 58 -13.84 -3.64 -21.22
N THR A 59 -13.60 -2.77 -22.20
CA THR A 59 -12.27 -2.26 -22.54
C THR A 59 -12.19 -0.78 -22.19
N LYS A 60 -10.97 -0.24 -22.16
CA LYS A 60 -10.71 1.18 -21.91
C LYS A 60 -11.49 2.12 -22.88
N GLU A 61 -11.75 1.69 -24.11
CA GLU A 61 -12.47 2.45 -25.13
C GLU A 61 -14.00 2.42 -24.96
N SER A 62 -14.52 1.56 -24.09
CA SER A 62 -15.96 1.40 -23.93
C SER A 62 -16.62 2.67 -23.32
N GLU A 63 -17.90 2.90 -23.65
CA GLU A 63 -18.68 4.05 -23.16
C GLU A 63 -18.80 4.08 -21.63
N VAL A 64 -18.54 2.97 -20.94
CA VAL A 64 -18.53 2.88 -19.49
C VAL A 64 -17.49 3.83 -18.88
N PHE A 65 -16.34 4.04 -19.54
CA PHE A 65 -15.32 5.01 -19.10
C PHE A 65 -15.68 6.45 -19.45
N LYS A 66 -16.59 6.69 -20.40
CA LYS A 66 -17.01 8.03 -20.81
C LYS A 66 -18.07 8.64 -19.88
N LYS A 67 -18.82 7.80 -19.16
CA LYS A 67 -19.82 8.22 -18.17
C LYS A 67 -19.25 8.22 -16.76
N LYS A 68 -18.38 9.19 -16.46
CA LYS A 68 -18.05 9.58 -15.08
C LYS A 68 -19.18 10.49 -14.58
N ASP A 69 -20.35 9.94 -14.25
CA ASP A 69 -21.41 10.74 -13.69
C ASP A 69 -21.31 10.81 -12.17
N ALA A 70 -21.31 12.04 -11.69
CA ALA A 70 -21.12 12.44 -10.29
C ALA A 70 -22.24 11.97 -9.34
N GLU A 71 -23.39 11.48 -9.84
CA GLU A 71 -24.55 11.08 -9.03
C GLU A 71 -24.41 9.72 -8.36
N GLU A 72 -23.61 8.80 -8.91
CA GLU A 72 -23.39 7.48 -8.30
C GLU A 72 -22.42 7.49 -7.09
N VAL A 73 -21.73 8.60 -6.82
CA VAL A 73 -20.72 8.70 -5.77
C VAL A 73 -21.33 8.82 -4.37
N ALA A 74 -22.51 9.42 -4.23
CA ALA A 74 -23.10 9.72 -2.93
C ALA A 74 -23.71 8.47 -2.21
N GLU A 75 -24.37 7.59 -2.96
CA GLU A 75 -24.97 6.35 -2.40
C GLU A 75 -23.90 5.29 -2.03
N LYS A 76 -22.78 5.30 -2.75
CA LYS A 76 -21.62 4.40 -2.52
C LYS A 76 -20.90 4.67 -1.20
N ASP A 77 -20.96 5.90 -0.70
CA ASP A 77 -20.24 6.31 0.52
C ASP A 77 -20.79 5.64 1.79
N GLU A 78 -22.08 5.30 1.87
CA GLU A 78 -22.66 4.64 3.05
C GLU A 78 -22.34 3.14 3.10
N ILE A 79 -22.41 2.44 1.99
CA ILE A 79 -22.07 1.00 1.93
C ILE A 79 -20.56 0.83 2.15
N TYR A 80 -19.75 1.74 1.60
CA TYR A 80 -18.29 1.74 1.83
C TYR A 80 -17.93 2.05 3.29
N LYS A 81 -18.62 3.00 3.93
CA LYS A 81 -18.47 3.31 5.37
C LYS A 81 -18.86 2.14 6.26
N LEU A 82 -19.90 1.39 5.90
CA LEU A 82 -20.29 0.16 6.59
C LEU A 82 -19.23 -0.94 6.44
N GLY A 83 -18.63 -1.10 5.25
CA GLY A 83 -17.53 -2.02 4.99
C GLY A 83 -16.25 -1.63 5.74
N ALA A 84 -15.95 -0.34 5.86
CA ALA A 84 -14.80 0.19 6.58
C ALA A 84 -14.86 -0.01 8.11
N ALA A 85 -16.03 -0.31 8.67
CA ALA A 85 -16.19 -0.64 10.09
C ALA A 85 -15.55 -1.98 10.50
N HIS A 86 -15.13 -2.83 9.55
CA HIS A 86 -14.43 -4.11 9.72
C HIS A 86 -14.96 -5.00 10.87
N LYS A 87 -16.28 -4.98 11.14
CA LYS A 87 -16.85 -5.84 12.17
C LYS A 87 -16.81 -7.30 11.73
N ALA A 88 -16.36 -8.19 12.60
CA ALA A 88 -16.15 -9.61 12.30
C ALA A 88 -17.38 -10.29 11.65
N TRP A 89 -18.59 -9.98 12.13
CA TRP A 89 -19.82 -10.56 11.58
C TRP A 89 -20.11 -10.09 10.14
N MET A 90 -19.82 -8.83 9.80
CA MET A 90 -20.04 -8.30 8.46
C MET A 90 -19.12 -8.98 7.44
N LEU A 91 -17.85 -9.14 7.81
CA LEU A 91 -16.89 -9.84 6.99
C LEU A 91 -17.26 -11.32 6.82
N PHE A 92 -17.81 -11.95 7.85
CA PHE A 92 -18.31 -13.33 7.77
C PHE A 92 -19.51 -13.46 6.83
N VAL A 93 -20.47 -12.51 6.91
CA VAL A 93 -21.62 -12.45 5.99
C VAL A 93 -21.15 -12.23 4.56
N ARG A 94 -20.21 -11.32 4.32
CA ARG A 94 -19.63 -11.06 3.01
C ARG A 94 -18.97 -12.31 2.43
N ASP A 95 -18.11 -13.00 3.20
CA ASP A 95 -17.49 -14.25 2.78
C ASP A 95 -18.52 -15.34 2.44
N THR A 96 -19.65 -15.36 3.14
CA THR A 96 -20.75 -16.31 2.90
C THR A 96 -21.53 -15.96 1.61
N ILE A 97 -21.85 -14.69 1.38
CA ILE A 97 -22.47 -14.21 0.13
C ILE A 97 -21.62 -14.60 -1.07
N TRP A 98 -20.33 -14.31 -1.02
CA TRP A 98 -19.40 -14.67 -2.12
C TRP A 98 -19.28 -16.18 -2.33
N LYS A 99 -19.35 -16.97 -1.26
CA LYS A 99 -19.35 -18.45 -1.35
C LYS A 99 -20.58 -19.01 -2.04
N LEU A 100 -21.74 -18.37 -1.84
CA LEU A 100 -23.03 -18.78 -2.42
C LEU A 100 -23.30 -18.15 -3.79
N SER A 101 -22.59 -17.10 -4.14
CA SER A 101 -22.79 -16.38 -5.40
C SER A 101 -22.36 -17.20 -6.62
N SER A 102 -22.95 -16.87 -7.75
CA SER A 102 -22.63 -17.46 -9.07
C SER A 102 -21.54 -16.65 -9.77
N TRP A 103 -20.48 -16.26 -9.06
CA TRP A 103 -19.39 -15.47 -9.63
C TRP A 103 -18.68 -16.20 -10.77
N LYS A 104 -18.52 -17.52 -10.68
CA LYS A 104 -17.95 -18.38 -11.72
C LYS A 104 -19.00 -18.70 -12.78
N ASN A 105 -19.40 -17.71 -13.52
CA ASN A 105 -20.42 -17.82 -14.55
C ASN A 105 -19.81 -17.96 -15.95
N ARG A 106 -20.66 -18.29 -16.94
CA ARG A 106 -20.25 -18.53 -18.31
C ARG A 106 -19.56 -17.31 -18.97
N GLU A 107 -19.99 -16.11 -18.63
CA GLU A 107 -19.44 -14.90 -19.25
C GLU A 107 -18.02 -14.60 -18.71
N LEU A 108 -17.79 -14.82 -17.41
CA LEU A 108 -16.44 -14.75 -16.83
C LEU A 108 -15.51 -15.79 -17.48
N LEU A 109 -15.97 -17.05 -17.60
CA LEU A 109 -15.14 -18.11 -18.19
C LEU A 109 -14.77 -17.79 -19.63
N LYS A 110 -15.71 -17.35 -20.47
CA LYS A 110 -15.44 -16.90 -21.82
C LYS A 110 -14.46 -15.72 -21.89
N TRP A 111 -14.56 -14.80 -20.93
CA TRP A 111 -13.64 -13.67 -20.86
C TRP A 111 -12.24 -14.15 -20.48
N LEU A 112 -12.11 -15.02 -19.48
CA LEU A 112 -10.84 -15.63 -19.07
C LEU A 112 -10.17 -16.36 -20.23
N ASP A 113 -10.90 -17.18 -21.00
CA ASP A 113 -10.37 -17.90 -22.16
C ASP A 113 -9.80 -16.96 -23.24
N ARG A 114 -10.36 -15.74 -23.36
CA ARG A 114 -9.90 -14.72 -24.32
C ARG A 114 -8.72 -13.89 -23.83
N THR A 115 -8.38 -13.95 -22.55
CA THR A 115 -7.25 -13.17 -22.01
C THR A 115 -5.91 -13.68 -22.52
N GLY A 116 -5.79 -15.00 -22.77
CA GLY A 116 -4.52 -15.63 -23.08
C GLY A 116 -3.48 -15.53 -21.96
N ALA A 117 -3.94 -15.39 -20.71
CA ALA A 117 -3.07 -15.15 -19.58
C ALA A 117 -2.07 -16.29 -19.34
N ASP A 118 -0.80 -15.99 -19.13
CA ASP A 118 0.26 -16.95 -18.81
C ASP A 118 0.48 -17.12 -17.30
N VAL A 119 0.05 -16.15 -16.51
CA VAL A 119 0.16 -16.14 -15.04
C VAL A 119 -1.03 -15.44 -14.42
N ILE A 120 -1.47 -15.94 -13.27
CA ILE A 120 -2.48 -15.27 -12.46
C ILE A 120 -1.76 -14.55 -11.31
N PHE A 121 -1.85 -13.22 -11.33
CA PHE A 121 -1.26 -12.36 -10.31
C PHE A 121 -2.37 -11.71 -9.48
N PHE A 122 -2.42 -11.96 -8.18
CA PHE A 122 -3.46 -11.40 -7.33
C PHE A 122 -2.93 -10.68 -6.10
N ALA A 123 -3.59 -9.58 -5.76
CA ALA A 123 -3.40 -8.87 -4.51
C ALA A 123 -4.43 -9.36 -3.50
N PRO A 124 -4.02 -9.95 -2.38
CA PRO A 124 -4.92 -10.40 -1.35
C PRO A 124 -5.60 -9.25 -0.61
N GLY A 125 -6.66 -9.59 0.12
CA GLY A 125 -7.38 -8.71 1.03
C GLY A 125 -7.83 -9.50 2.26
N ASP A 126 -8.70 -8.92 3.06
CA ASP A 126 -9.27 -9.56 4.25
C ASP A 126 -10.44 -10.52 3.96
N GLY A 127 -10.86 -10.64 2.70
CA GLY A 127 -11.94 -11.54 2.27
C GLY A 127 -11.43 -12.90 1.80
N ALA A 128 -11.94 -14.00 2.40
CA ALA A 128 -11.56 -15.36 2.01
C ALA A 128 -11.94 -15.70 0.55
N PHE A 129 -12.93 -15.00 0.00
CA PHE A 129 -13.38 -15.22 -1.38
C PHE A 129 -12.32 -14.83 -2.40
N ILE A 130 -11.51 -13.80 -2.16
CA ILE A 130 -10.45 -13.35 -3.07
C ILE A 130 -9.46 -14.49 -3.35
N TYR A 131 -9.05 -15.20 -2.31
CA TYR A 131 -8.14 -16.35 -2.40
C TYR A 131 -8.75 -17.52 -3.17
N ARG A 132 -10.04 -17.81 -2.91
CA ARG A 132 -10.75 -18.89 -3.64
C ARG A 132 -10.88 -18.57 -5.11
N ILE A 133 -11.25 -17.33 -5.46
CA ILE A 133 -11.39 -16.88 -6.84
C ILE A 133 -10.05 -17.00 -7.57
N ALA A 134 -8.97 -16.50 -6.99
CA ALA A 134 -7.64 -16.58 -7.59
C ALA A 134 -7.19 -18.04 -7.81
N ASP A 135 -7.32 -18.89 -6.79
CA ASP A 135 -6.99 -20.32 -6.87
C ASP A 135 -7.85 -21.06 -7.92
N GLU A 136 -9.16 -20.78 -7.99
CA GLU A 136 -10.05 -21.41 -8.96
C GLU A 136 -9.79 -20.95 -10.39
N ILE A 137 -9.45 -19.69 -10.62
CA ILE A 137 -9.08 -19.15 -11.92
C ILE A 137 -7.75 -19.78 -12.39
N ALA A 138 -6.74 -19.82 -11.52
CA ALA A 138 -5.46 -20.43 -11.85
C ALA A 138 -5.61 -21.89 -12.24
N ARG A 139 -6.41 -22.65 -11.49
CA ARG A 139 -6.72 -24.05 -11.83
C ARG A 139 -7.54 -24.20 -13.12
N TYR A 140 -8.49 -23.31 -13.37
CA TYR A 140 -9.30 -23.34 -14.58
C TYR A 140 -8.46 -23.08 -15.83
N LEU A 141 -7.55 -22.12 -15.76
CA LEU A 141 -6.66 -21.78 -16.88
C LEU A 141 -5.40 -22.65 -16.96
N HIS A 142 -5.15 -23.53 -15.97
CA HIS A 142 -3.93 -24.30 -15.83
C HIS A 142 -2.67 -23.42 -15.86
N LYS A 143 -2.72 -22.29 -15.13
CA LYS A 143 -1.64 -21.29 -15.09
C LYS A 143 -1.09 -21.09 -13.68
N PRO A 144 0.20 -20.74 -13.56
CA PRO A 144 0.81 -20.47 -12.26
C PRO A 144 0.11 -19.31 -11.54
N LEU A 145 0.12 -19.39 -10.20
CA LEU A 145 -0.51 -18.44 -9.30
C LEU A 145 0.52 -17.66 -8.50
N VAL A 146 0.46 -16.35 -8.58
CA VAL A 146 1.37 -15.42 -7.87
C VAL A 146 0.57 -14.52 -6.95
N MET A 147 0.97 -14.43 -5.68
CA MET A 147 0.36 -13.58 -4.67
C MET A 147 1.27 -12.40 -4.33
N VAL A 148 0.72 -11.18 -4.23
CA VAL A 148 1.44 -10.00 -3.75
C VAL A 148 0.78 -9.43 -2.50
N CYS A 149 1.46 -9.48 -1.37
CA CYS A 149 0.97 -8.97 -0.08
C CYS A 149 1.42 -7.52 0.11
N MET A 150 0.48 -6.59 -0.01
CA MET A 150 0.71 -5.14 0.14
C MET A 150 0.33 -4.63 1.54
N ASP A 151 -0.44 -5.42 2.28
CA ASP A 151 -0.86 -5.19 3.66
C ASP A 151 -0.82 -6.51 4.44
N ASP A 152 -0.76 -6.42 5.77
CA ASP A 152 -0.85 -7.60 6.63
C ASP A 152 -2.30 -7.95 6.96
N PHE A 153 -2.73 -9.12 6.51
CA PHE A 153 -4.04 -9.71 6.82
C PHE A 153 -3.92 -11.01 7.66
N PHE A 154 -2.71 -11.47 7.93
CA PHE A 154 -2.47 -12.81 8.47
C PHE A 154 -2.01 -12.80 9.92
N VAL A 155 -1.12 -11.90 10.28
CA VAL A 155 -0.53 -11.80 11.62
C VAL A 155 -1.32 -10.85 12.51
N ASN A 156 -1.61 -9.63 12.02
CA ASN A 156 -2.31 -8.60 12.77
C ASN A 156 -3.77 -8.48 12.36
N ASN A 157 -4.63 -9.28 12.98
CA ASN A 157 -6.05 -9.21 12.71
C ASN A 157 -6.75 -8.13 13.54
N ARG A 158 -7.39 -7.17 12.88
CA ARG A 158 -8.14 -6.06 13.49
C ARG A 158 -9.31 -6.51 14.38
N THR A 159 -9.78 -7.75 14.22
CA THR A 159 -10.94 -8.32 14.94
C THR A 159 -10.57 -9.36 15.99
N GLN A 160 -9.29 -9.49 16.37
CA GLN A 160 -8.80 -10.55 17.27
C GLN A 160 -9.43 -10.57 18.67
N ASN A 161 -9.96 -9.44 19.14
CA ASN A 161 -10.52 -9.34 20.49
C ASN A 161 -11.95 -9.86 20.61
N GLU A 162 -12.61 -10.23 19.51
CA GLU A 162 -13.97 -10.76 19.47
C GLU A 162 -13.95 -12.29 19.27
N VAL A 163 -14.79 -13.03 19.98
CA VAL A 163 -14.90 -14.50 19.82
C VAL A 163 -15.21 -14.87 18.35
N LEU A 164 -16.15 -14.14 17.74
CA LEU A 164 -16.49 -14.31 16.34
C LEU A 164 -15.32 -13.94 15.41
N GLY A 165 -14.53 -12.94 15.78
CA GLY A 165 -13.32 -12.56 15.06
C GLY A 165 -12.28 -13.67 15.04
N LYS A 166 -12.04 -14.32 16.18
CA LYS A 166 -11.12 -15.48 16.26
C LYS A 166 -11.60 -16.66 15.40
N LEU A 167 -12.90 -16.95 15.44
CA LEU A 167 -13.47 -18.03 14.62
C LEU A 167 -13.33 -17.71 13.12
N ARG A 168 -13.68 -16.47 12.72
CA ARG A 168 -13.51 -16.02 11.36
C ARG A 168 -12.06 -16.11 10.91
N GLN A 169 -11.11 -15.65 11.73
CA GLN A 169 -9.69 -15.72 11.41
C GLN A 169 -9.24 -17.17 11.18
N LYS A 170 -9.68 -18.09 12.01
CA LYS A 170 -9.38 -19.52 11.82
C LYS A 170 -9.92 -20.05 10.50
N CYS A 171 -11.14 -19.69 10.13
CA CYS A 171 -11.74 -20.06 8.85
C CYS A 171 -11.02 -19.39 7.65
N PHE A 172 -10.69 -18.12 7.78
CA PHE A 172 -9.94 -17.34 6.80
C PHE A 172 -8.55 -17.99 6.55
N MET A 173 -7.77 -18.23 7.60
CA MET A 173 -6.44 -18.82 7.48
C MET A 173 -6.46 -20.23 6.86
N LYS A 174 -7.51 -21.03 7.06
CA LYS A 174 -7.65 -22.31 6.36
C LYS A 174 -7.75 -22.12 4.84
N VAL A 175 -8.47 -21.11 4.38
CA VAL A 175 -8.59 -20.80 2.94
C VAL A 175 -7.25 -20.25 2.42
N VAL A 176 -6.64 -19.32 3.17
CA VAL A 176 -5.32 -18.77 2.84
C VAL A 176 -4.28 -19.88 2.66
N HIS A 177 -4.09 -20.75 3.66
CA HIS A 177 -3.13 -21.85 3.57
C HIS A 177 -3.40 -22.78 2.38
N LYS A 178 -4.68 -23.05 2.09
CA LYS A 178 -5.04 -23.87 0.93
C LYS A 178 -4.61 -23.20 -0.38
N THR A 179 -4.89 -21.90 -0.56
CA THR A 179 -4.51 -21.17 -1.75
C THR A 179 -3.00 -20.99 -1.85
N VAL A 180 -2.34 -20.59 -0.75
CA VAL A 180 -0.88 -20.39 -0.71
C VAL A 180 -0.11 -21.68 -1.06
N LYS A 181 -0.63 -22.85 -0.70
CA LYS A 181 -0.03 -24.12 -1.11
C LYS A 181 0.09 -24.23 -2.63
N ASN A 182 -0.86 -23.65 -3.36
CA ASN A 182 -0.90 -23.65 -4.83
C ASN A 182 -0.22 -22.43 -5.46
N CYS A 183 0.24 -21.45 -4.66
CA CYS A 183 0.99 -20.32 -5.19
C CYS A 183 2.40 -20.75 -5.61
N ASP A 184 2.86 -20.28 -6.76
CA ASP A 184 4.20 -20.52 -7.28
C ASP A 184 5.19 -19.50 -6.75
N ALA A 185 4.73 -18.26 -6.46
CA ALA A 185 5.51 -17.23 -5.82
C ALA A 185 4.65 -16.34 -4.91
N ILE A 186 5.29 -15.77 -3.88
CA ILE A 186 4.71 -14.79 -2.96
C ILE A 186 5.63 -13.58 -2.92
N PHE A 187 5.05 -12.40 -3.14
CA PHE A 187 5.75 -11.13 -3.01
C PHE A 187 5.24 -10.37 -1.79
N THR A 188 6.14 -9.68 -1.11
CA THR A 188 5.87 -8.83 0.06
C THR A 188 6.44 -7.44 -0.17
N ILE A 189 6.05 -6.44 0.62
CA ILE A 189 6.48 -5.05 0.45
C ILE A 189 7.72 -4.67 1.28
N CYS A 190 8.11 -5.51 2.23
CA CYS A 190 9.30 -5.32 3.05
C CYS A 190 9.93 -6.66 3.45
N ASP A 191 11.21 -6.62 3.84
CA ASP A 191 11.99 -7.82 4.17
C ASP A 191 11.49 -8.48 5.47
N GLU A 192 11.05 -7.70 6.45
CA GLU A 192 10.47 -8.22 7.68
C GLU A 192 9.18 -9.03 7.43
N MET A 193 8.29 -8.54 6.56
CA MET A 193 7.10 -9.28 6.12
C MET A 193 7.51 -10.54 5.36
N ASN A 194 8.56 -10.46 4.55
CA ASN A 194 9.11 -11.58 3.81
C ASN A 194 9.52 -12.73 4.75
N ASP A 195 10.30 -12.46 5.79
CA ASP A 195 10.78 -13.45 6.73
C ASP A 195 9.63 -14.12 7.51
N ILE A 196 8.69 -13.30 7.99
CA ILE A 196 7.55 -13.79 8.74
C ILE A 196 6.63 -14.66 7.86
N TYR A 197 6.36 -14.22 6.63
CA TYR A 197 5.49 -14.97 5.73
C TYR A 197 6.16 -16.22 5.17
N SER A 198 7.47 -16.17 4.93
CA SER A 198 8.23 -17.38 4.57
C SER A 198 8.11 -18.45 5.63
N ASN A 199 8.22 -18.08 6.91
CA ASN A 199 8.03 -19.00 8.04
C ASN A 199 6.56 -19.44 8.19
N LEU A 200 5.60 -18.51 8.10
CA LEU A 200 4.17 -18.78 8.25
C LEU A 200 3.64 -19.77 7.19
N PHE A 201 4.11 -19.64 5.96
CA PHE A 201 3.63 -20.41 4.83
C PHE A 201 4.55 -21.56 4.41
N GLY A 202 5.76 -21.63 4.96
CA GLY A 202 6.77 -22.62 4.54
C GLY A 202 7.19 -22.45 3.06
N LYS A 203 7.11 -21.22 2.54
CA LYS A 203 7.45 -20.86 1.15
C LYS A 203 8.37 -19.66 1.11
N LYS A 204 9.29 -19.65 0.15
CA LYS A 204 10.14 -18.49 -0.10
C LYS A 204 9.30 -17.31 -0.62
N CYS A 205 9.41 -16.19 0.04
CA CYS A 205 8.85 -14.92 -0.40
C CYS A 205 9.92 -14.03 -1.01
N PHE A 206 9.51 -12.99 -1.75
CA PHE A 206 10.39 -12.03 -2.41
C PHE A 206 9.90 -10.62 -2.10
N THR A 207 10.83 -9.71 -1.84
CA THR A 207 10.46 -8.31 -1.54
C THR A 207 10.31 -7.50 -2.83
N LEU A 208 9.17 -6.83 -2.94
CA LEU A 208 8.84 -5.85 -3.98
C LEU A 208 8.69 -4.47 -3.34
N HIS A 209 9.75 -3.66 -3.38
CA HIS A 209 9.67 -2.30 -2.87
C HIS A 209 8.85 -1.40 -3.79
N THR A 210 8.10 -0.48 -3.20
CA THR A 210 7.45 0.62 -3.93
C THR A 210 8.48 1.43 -4.67
N ALA A 211 8.19 1.80 -5.93
CA ALA A 211 9.12 2.53 -6.78
C ALA A 211 8.77 4.02 -6.88
N ALA A 212 9.79 4.86 -7.03
CA ALA A 212 9.72 6.26 -7.38
C ALA A 212 10.47 6.52 -8.70
N GLU A 213 10.01 7.50 -9.46
CA GLU A 213 10.69 7.92 -10.69
C GLU A 213 12.05 8.51 -10.34
N ASN A 214 13.06 8.25 -11.18
CA ASN A 214 14.36 8.86 -11.03
C ASN A 214 14.33 10.29 -11.59
N LYS A 215 14.08 11.27 -10.71
CA LYS A 215 14.06 12.69 -11.04
C LYS A 215 15.19 13.42 -10.31
N ASP A 216 15.78 14.40 -10.97
CA ASP A 216 16.67 15.34 -10.31
C ASP A 216 15.84 16.52 -9.80
N LEU A 217 15.74 16.62 -8.48
CA LEU A 217 15.07 17.72 -7.82
C LEU A 217 16.13 18.69 -7.31
N HIS A 218 16.05 19.96 -7.77
CA HIS A 218 16.92 21.02 -7.26
C HIS A 218 16.41 21.45 -5.88
N LEU A 219 17.10 20.96 -4.85
CA LEU A 219 16.81 21.36 -3.47
C LEU A 219 17.25 22.78 -3.23
N ASN A 220 16.41 23.57 -2.58
CA ASN A 220 16.72 24.93 -2.19
C ASN A 220 17.76 24.93 -1.04
N PRO A 221 19.01 25.41 -1.27
CA PRO A 221 20.08 25.33 -0.26
C PRO A 221 19.85 26.26 0.94
N THR A 222 18.91 27.20 0.82
CA THR A 222 18.53 28.16 1.89
C THR A 222 17.21 27.79 2.54
N ALA A 223 16.64 26.61 2.21
CA ALA A 223 15.41 26.14 2.84
C ALA A 223 15.59 26.01 4.36
N ASN A 224 14.61 26.54 5.09
CA ASN A 224 14.57 26.48 6.56
C ASN A 224 13.19 26.04 7.05
N HIS A 225 12.54 25.15 6.31
CA HIS A 225 11.23 24.57 6.63
C HIS A 225 11.36 23.07 6.84
N ILE A 226 10.56 22.55 7.76
CA ILE A 226 10.41 21.10 7.94
C ILE A 226 9.00 20.75 7.49
N SER A 227 8.85 19.77 6.62
CA SER A 227 7.55 19.42 6.08
C SER A 227 7.17 17.96 6.38
N TYR A 228 5.90 17.74 6.67
CA TYR A 228 5.27 16.44 6.67
C TYR A 228 4.24 16.38 5.54
N ILE A 229 4.30 15.35 4.71
CA ILE A 229 3.39 15.14 3.59
C ILE A 229 2.81 13.74 3.69
N GLY A 230 1.58 13.60 4.19
CA GLY A 230 1.04 12.25 4.40
C GLY A 230 -0.30 12.18 5.11
N ASN A 231 -0.70 10.93 5.40
CA ASN A 231 -1.92 10.63 6.13
C ASN A 231 -1.68 10.72 7.64
N LEU A 232 -2.62 11.29 8.37
CA LEU A 232 -2.55 11.53 9.82
C LEU A 232 -3.14 10.38 10.66
N SER A 233 -3.72 9.37 10.03
CA SER A 233 -4.31 8.21 10.71
C SER A 233 -3.25 7.37 11.44
N CYS A 234 -3.72 6.39 12.19
CA CYS A 234 -2.86 5.49 12.97
C CYS A 234 -1.98 6.20 14.01
N GLY A 235 -2.46 7.34 14.56
CA GLY A 235 -1.78 8.07 15.62
C GLY A 235 -0.61 8.95 15.17
N ARG A 236 -0.33 9.07 13.87
CA ARG A 236 0.76 9.90 13.34
C ARG A 236 0.63 11.37 13.72
N TYR A 237 -0.61 11.88 13.82
CA TYR A 237 -0.86 13.25 14.26
C TYR A 237 -0.34 13.54 15.67
N GLN A 238 -0.36 12.55 16.56
CA GLN A 238 0.16 12.70 17.94
C GLN A 238 1.68 12.86 17.92
N SER A 239 2.39 12.02 17.20
CA SER A 239 3.84 12.11 17.03
C SER A 239 4.26 13.44 16.37
N LEU A 240 3.48 13.97 15.42
CA LEU A 240 3.71 15.30 14.85
C LEU A 240 3.54 16.42 15.88
N ILE A 241 2.55 16.33 16.76
CA ILE A 241 2.34 17.29 17.86
C ILE A 241 3.53 17.28 18.81
N GLU A 242 4.04 16.10 19.17
CA GLU A 242 5.24 15.96 20.01
C GLU A 242 6.45 16.60 19.36
N MET A 243 6.69 16.34 18.07
CA MET A 243 7.79 16.95 17.32
C MET A 243 7.65 18.48 17.20
N GLY A 244 6.43 18.97 16.89
CA GLY A 244 6.15 20.40 16.79
C GLY A 244 6.40 21.12 18.12
N LYS A 245 5.95 20.54 19.23
CA LYS A 245 6.19 21.07 20.56
C LYS A 245 7.71 21.17 20.83
N ALA A 246 8.46 20.10 20.61
CA ALA A 246 9.90 20.10 20.80
C ALA A 246 10.60 21.20 19.99
N LEU A 247 10.22 21.37 18.70
CA LEU A 247 10.75 22.45 17.86
C LEU A 247 10.42 23.85 18.37
N SER A 248 9.19 24.07 18.84
CA SER A 248 8.75 25.39 19.35
C SER A 248 9.46 25.79 20.62
N GLU A 249 9.95 24.84 21.41
CA GLU A 249 10.65 25.05 22.68
C GLU A 249 12.18 25.21 22.51
N MET A 250 12.75 24.93 21.32
CA MET A 250 14.19 25.12 21.07
C MET A 250 14.61 26.58 21.22
N GLN A 251 15.80 26.80 21.81
CA GLN A 251 16.29 28.16 22.11
C GLN A 251 16.98 28.81 20.90
N ASP A 252 17.57 28.03 19.98
CA ASP A 252 18.27 28.57 18.81
C ASP A 252 17.28 29.12 17.76
N GLU A 253 17.23 30.44 17.64
CA GLU A 253 16.35 31.16 16.70
C GLU A 253 16.66 30.88 15.21
N ARG A 254 17.80 30.29 14.91
CA ARG A 254 18.20 29.94 13.53
C ARG A 254 17.51 28.66 13.07
N LEU A 255 17.00 27.83 13.99
CA LEU A 255 16.35 26.57 13.70
C LEU A 255 14.86 26.76 13.34
N PRO A 256 14.30 25.88 12.48
CA PRO A 256 12.88 25.86 12.22
C PRO A 256 12.07 25.69 13.51
N LYS A 257 11.01 26.47 13.67
CA LYS A 257 10.13 26.43 14.86
C LYS A 257 8.82 25.71 14.59
N PHE A 258 8.57 25.36 13.32
CA PHE A 258 7.30 24.79 12.89
C PHE A 258 7.52 23.63 11.92
N ILE A 259 6.56 22.72 11.93
CA ILE A 259 6.38 21.69 10.90
C ILE A 259 5.21 22.12 10.02
N ASP A 260 5.44 22.26 8.72
CA ASP A 260 4.38 22.46 7.74
C ASP A 260 3.74 21.09 7.44
N VAL A 261 2.48 20.89 7.85
CA VAL A 261 1.77 19.61 7.74
C VAL A 261 0.79 19.65 6.59
N TYR A 262 1.10 18.88 5.53
CA TYR A 262 0.27 18.72 4.35
C TYR A 262 -0.45 17.36 4.39
N SER A 263 -1.79 17.40 4.48
CA SER A 263 -2.58 16.18 4.59
C SER A 263 -4.00 16.35 4.07
N GLY A 264 -4.46 15.38 3.28
CA GLY A 264 -5.85 15.23 2.86
C GLY A 264 -6.75 14.51 3.88
N THR A 265 -6.24 14.22 5.09
CA THR A 265 -7.03 13.58 6.15
C THR A 265 -8.17 14.50 6.59
N LYS A 266 -9.41 14.01 6.49
CA LYS A 266 -10.63 14.78 6.84
C LYS A 266 -11.14 14.49 8.26
N GLU A 267 -10.56 13.51 8.95
CA GLU A 267 -10.97 13.09 10.28
C GLU A 267 -10.66 14.19 11.32
N VAL A 268 -11.72 14.82 11.86
CA VAL A 268 -11.63 15.92 12.83
C VAL A 268 -10.77 15.56 14.04
N LYS A 269 -10.88 14.31 14.53
CA LYS A 269 -10.06 13.81 15.64
C LYS A 269 -8.55 13.89 15.43
N CYS A 270 -8.10 13.89 14.15
CA CYS A 270 -6.69 14.00 13.79
C CYS A 270 -6.29 15.44 13.46
N THR A 271 -7.16 16.18 12.76
CA THR A 271 -6.83 17.50 12.22
C THR A 271 -7.00 18.64 13.24
N GLU A 272 -8.02 18.58 14.11
CA GLU A 272 -8.27 19.63 15.10
C GLU A 272 -7.16 19.76 16.16
N PRO A 273 -6.65 18.66 16.76
CA PRO A 273 -5.52 18.76 17.67
C PRO A 273 -4.27 19.37 17.04
N LEU A 274 -3.99 19.05 15.75
CA LEU A 274 -2.86 19.63 15.01
C LEU A 274 -2.99 21.14 14.80
N ARG A 275 -4.19 21.64 14.46
CA ARG A 275 -4.44 23.07 14.23
C ARG A 275 -4.15 23.92 15.48
N ASN A 276 -4.29 23.34 16.67
CA ASN A 276 -4.12 24.00 17.94
C ASN A 276 -2.77 23.70 18.61
N ALA A 277 -1.91 22.91 17.97
CA ALA A 277 -0.63 22.49 18.56
C ALA A 277 0.47 23.51 18.32
N SER A 278 1.32 23.70 19.33
CA SER A 278 2.54 24.50 19.20
C SER A 278 3.49 23.86 18.17
N GLY A 279 4.17 24.69 17.39
CA GLY A 279 5.15 24.22 16.39
C GLY A 279 4.54 23.48 15.21
N ILE A 280 3.23 23.58 14.98
CA ILE A 280 2.54 23.00 13.83
C ILE A 280 1.87 24.10 12.99
N ASN A 281 2.15 24.07 11.69
CA ASN A 281 1.42 24.83 10.69
C ASN A 281 0.62 23.84 9.82
N PHE A 282 -0.67 23.71 10.07
CA PHE A 282 -1.52 22.78 9.33
C PHE A 282 -1.98 23.40 8.00
N CYS A 283 -1.36 22.99 6.90
CA CYS A 283 -1.55 23.54 5.56
C CYS A 283 -2.69 22.87 4.77
N GLY A 284 -3.19 21.72 5.24
CA GLY A 284 -4.26 20.98 4.54
C GLY A 284 -3.77 20.15 3.36
N GLU A 285 -4.68 19.86 2.43
CA GLU A 285 -4.39 19.03 1.25
C GLU A 285 -3.73 19.87 0.14
N ILE A 286 -2.74 19.27 -0.53
CA ILE A 286 -2.11 19.85 -1.71
C ILE A 286 -2.22 18.91 -2.91
N PRO A 287 -2.27 19.43 -4.15
CA PRO A 287 -2.21 18.63 -5.36
C PRO A 287 -0.94 17.78 -5.44
N ALA A 288 -1.03 16.61 -6.08
CA ALA A 288 0.09 15.69 -6.18
C ALA A 288 1.33 16.31 -6.88
N GLU A 289 1.10 17.19 -7.85
CA GLU A 289 2.13 17.93 -8.57
C GLU A 289 2.91 18.91 -7.69
N SER A 290 2.28 19.46 -6.64
CA SER A 290 2.93 20.39 -5.71
C SER A 290 3.80 19.72 -4.65
N VAL A 291 3.69 18.40 -4.50
CA VAL A 291 4.46 17.64 -3.49
C VAL A 291 5.96 17.81 -3.70
N LEU A 292 6.43 17.77 -4.95
CA LEU A 292 7.86 17.91 -5.28
C LEU A 292 8.38 19.32 -4.96
N GLU A 293 7.57 20.34 -5.20
CA GLU A 293 7.92 21.72 -4.88
C GLU A 293 8.05 21.94 -3.37
N VAL A 294 7.13 21.40 -2.59
CA VAL A 294 7.21 21.41 -1.11
C VAL A 294 8.47 20.71 -0.64
N MET A 295 8.78 19.53 -1.17
CA MET A 295 10.01 18.80 -0.82
C MET A 295 11.25 19.59 -1.19
N ALA A 296 11.30 20.20 -2.37
CA ALA A 296 12.44 21.00 -2.84
C ALA A 296 12.74 22.20 -1.95
N ASN A 297 11.71 22.81 -1.36
CA ASN A 297 11.81 23.97 -0.48
C ASN A 297 11.88 23.60 1.01
N SER A 298 12.02 22.34 1.35
CA SER A 298 12.17 21.87 2.74
C SER A 298 13.64 21.62 3.09
N LEU A 299 14.04 21.98 4.30
CA LEU A 299 15.32 21.58 4.90
C LEU A 299 15.33 20.08 5.21
N ALA A 300 14.19 19.58 5.69
CA ALA A 300 13.97 18.18 5.97
C ALA A 300 12.50 17.81 5.75
N VAL A 301 12.24 16.54 5.44
CA VAL A 301 10.91 15.96 5.43
C VAL A 301 10.77 14.93 6.55
N ILE A 302 9.54 14.77 7.06
CA ILE A 302 9.27 13.87 8.17
C ILE A 302 8.57 12.61 7.67
N HIS A 303 9.03 11.46 8.18
CA HIS A 303 8.28 10.24 8.27
C HIS A 303 8.00 9.94 9.74
N THR A 304 6.76 9.70 10.13
CA THR A 304 6.45 9.40 11.52
C THR A 304 5.44 8.29 11.68
N GLU A 305 5.60 7.52 12.77
CA GLU A 305 4.67 6.50 13.22
C GLU A 305 4.36 6.70 14.70
N SER A 306 3.26 6.11 15.17
CA SER A 306 2.79 6.27 16.55
C SER A 306 3.57 5.37 17.52
N PHE A 307 3.82 5.84 18.72
CA PHE A 307 4.34 5.03 19.83
C PHE A 307 3.24 4.28 20.59
N GLU A 308 1.97 4.49 20.26
CA GLU A 308 0.87 3.75 20.88
C GLU A 308 0.91 2.27 20.45
N PRO A 309 1.01 1.28 21.39
CA PRO A 309 1.20 -0.14 21.04
C PRO A 309 0.14 -0.71 20.08
N LYS A 310 -1.11 -0.23 20.18
CA LYS A 310 -2.18 -0.65 19.29
C LYS A 310 -1.93 -0.19 17.85
N MET A 311 -1.44 1.04 17.68
CA MET A 311 -1.14 1.59 16.35
C MET A 311 0.14 0.99 15.78
N THR A 312 1.18 0.84 16.61
CA THR A 312 2.43 0.14 16.26
C THR A 312 2.16 -1.24 15.67
N ASN A 313 1.36 -2.04 16.35
CA ASN A 313 0.98 -3.37 15.85
C ASN A 313 0.22 -3.30 14.51
N LEU A 314 -0.65 -2.30 14.34
CA LEU A 314 -1.45 -2.16 13.11
C LEU A 314 -0.59 -1.83 11.89
N VAL A 315 0.45 -1.01 12.07
CA VAL A 315 1.32 -0.53 10.98
C VAL A 315 2.66 -1.27 10.88
N ARG A 316 2.86 -2.30 11.69
CA ARG A 316 4.14 -3.00 11.83
C ARG A 316 4.85 -3.29 10.52
N PHE A 317 4.14 -3.78 9.51
CA PHE A 317 4.69 -4.12 8.20
C PHE A 317 4.42 -3.06 7.13
N SER A 318 3.79 -1.94 7.48
CA SER A 318 3.47 -0.91 6.52
C SER A 318 4.72 -0.12 6.14
N VAL A 319 4.95 0.02 4.83
CA VAL A 319 5.97 0.91 4.29
C VAL A 319 5.27 1.98 3.45
N SER A 320 5.37 3.22 3.90
CA SER A 320 4.75 4.34 3.21
C SER A 320 5.29 4.50 1.80
N THR A 321 4.40 4.65 0.82
CA THR A 321 4.79 4.93 -0.57
C THR A 321 5.59 6.23 -0.71
N LYS A 322 5.42 7.17 0.22
CA LYS A 322 6.16 8.43 0.28
C LYS A 322 7.64 8.26 0.61
N ILE A 323 8.01 7.15 1.30
CA ILE A 323 9.41 6.85 1.60
C ILE A 323 10.20 6.73 0.29
N ALA A 324 9.71 6.02 -0.71
CA ALA A 324 10.39 5.87 -1.99
C ALA A 324 10.69 7.23 -2.66
N GLU A 325 9.72 8.14 -2.64
CA GLU A 325 9.88 9.50 -3.18
C GLU A 325 10.87 10.32 -2.34
N SER A 326 10.75 10.29 -1.01
CA SER A 326 11.66 11.01 -0.10
C SER A 326 13.10 10.54 -0.23
N LEU A 327 13.33 9.24 -0.35
CA LEU A 327 14.66 8.67 -0.55
C LEU A 327 15.23 8.99 -1.94
N MET A 328 14.37 9.02 -2.98
CA MET A 328 14.82 9.18 -4.35
C MET A 328 15.30 10.62 -4.64
N TYR A 329 14.59 11.62 -4.15
CA TYR A 329 14.86 13.01 -4.49
C TYR A 329 14.55 14.02 -3.39
N GLY A 330 14.15 13.57 -2.21
CA GLY A 330 13.84 14.45 -1.09
C GLY A 330 15.07 15.07 -0.44
N PRO A 331 14.88 16.07 0.42
CA PRO A 331 15.89 16.56 1.35
C PRO A 331 16.14 15.52 2.44
N CYS A 332 16.87 15.89 3.50
CA CYS A 332 17.09 15.00 4.62
C CYS A 332 15.78 14.45 5.18
N LEU A 333 15.70 13.12 5.30
CA LEU A 333 14.54 12.46 5.92
C LEU A 333 14.79 12.31 7.43
N ILE A 334 13.85 12.80 8.24
CA ILE A 334 13.80 12.59 9.68
C ILE A 334 12.70 11.58 9.95
N ALA A 335 13.02 10.47 10.60
CA ALA A 335 12.06 9.45 10.96
C ALA A 335 11.85 9.42 12.47
N TYR A 336 10.59 9.55 12.93
CA TYR A 336 10.22 9.49 14.32
C TYR A 336 9.18 8.40 14.57
N GLY A 337 9.55 7.37 15.29
CA GLY A 337 8.69 6.22 15.58
C GLY A 337 9.45 5.07 16.23
N PRO A 338 8.73 4.14 16.89
CA PRO A 338 9.36 3.06 17.64
C PRO A 338 10.03 2.03 16.72
N GLU A 339 11.05 1.37 17.23
CA GLU A 339 11.63 0.17 16.62
C GLU A 339 10.60 -0.95 16.51
N GLY A 340 10.78 -1.87 15.58
CA GLY A 340 9.85 -2.97 15.29
C GLY A 340 8.72 -2.57 14.32
N ILE A 341 8.80 -1.39 13.71
CA ILE A 341 7.98 -1.00 12.55
C ILE A 341 8.87 -1.04 11.30
N ALA A 342 8.47 -1.82 10.33
CA ALA A 342 9.25 -2.07 9.10
C ALA A 342 9.79 -0.80 8.42
N SER A 343 9.00 0.28 8.38
CA SER A 343 9.44 1.54 7.78
C SER A 343 10.54 2.24 8.60
N ILE A 344 10.47 2.20 9.91
CA ILE A 344 11.47 2.80 10.82
C ILE A 344 12.77 1.99 10.79
N ASP A 345 12.65 0.67 10.92
CA ASP A 345 13.80 -0.24 10.94
C ASP A 345 14.53 -0.22 9.58
N TYR A 346 13.80 -0.26 8.47
CA TYR A 346 14.37 -0.14 7.12
C TYR A 346 15.20 1.14 6.93
N LEU A 347 14.68 2.28 7.38
CA LEU A 347 15.38 3.56 7.30
C LEU A 347 16.61 3.60 8.19
N LYS A 348 16.53 3.04 9.41
CA LYS A 348 17.62 2.97 10.39
C LYS A 348 18.77 2.08 9.92
N GLU A 349 18.47 0.86 9.51
CA GLU A 349 19.46 -0.14 9.07
C GLU A 349 20.26 0.31 7.85
N ASN A 350 19.63 1.11 6.98
CA ASN A 350 20.28 1.64 5.78
C ASN A 350 20.88 3.04 5.96
N ASN A 351 20.83 3.62 7.16
CA ASN A 351 21.25 5.00 7.43
C ASN A 351 20.67 6.01 6.42
N ALA A 352 19.44 5.77 5.99
CA ALA A 352 18.76 6.54 4.93
C ALA A 352 17.82 7.62 5.47
N ALA A 353 17.72 7.74 6.79
CA ALA A 353 17.06 8.80 7.53
C ALA A 353 17.79 9.04 8.85
N TYR A 354 17.57 10.21 9.45
CA TYR A 354 17.90 10.41 10.86
C TYR A 354 16.75 9.85 11.70
N VAL A 355 16.99 8.73 12.38
CA VAL A 355 15.94 7.98 13.08
C VAL A 355 15.97 8.28 14.56
N ILE A 356 14.85 8.79 15.10
CA ILE A 356 14.59 9.00 16.51
C ILE A 356 13.57 7.94 16.94
N SER A 357 14.03 6.91 17.64
CA SER A 357 13.18 5.75 17.98
C SER A 357 12.66 5.75 19.44
N ARG A 358 12.98 6.78 20.22
CA ARG A 358 12.50 6.95 21.60
C ARG A 358 12.06 8.38 21.83
N PRO A 359 10.90 8.61 22.49
CA PRO A 359 10.40 9.96 22.78
C PRO A 359 11.36 10.82 23.60
N GLU A 360 12.11 10.22 24.53
CA GLU A 360 13.08 10.90 25.37
C GLU A 360 14.30 11.46 24.62
N ASP A 361 14.57 10.95 23.41
CA ASP A 361 15.66 11.42 22.56
C ASP A 361 15.21 12.49 21.55
N LEU A 362 13.90 12.85 21.53
CA LEU A 362 13.29 13.67 20.48
C LEU A 362 13.94 15.06 20.36
N GLU A 363 14.00 15.80 21.45
CA GLU A 363 14.52 17.17 21.47
C GLU A 363 15.99 17.20 21.04
N LYS A 364 16.82 16.36 21.67
CA LYS A 364 18.25 16.25 21.35
C LYS A 364 18.49 15.81 19.91
N GLY A 365 17.72 14.82 19.43
CA GLY A 365 17.87 14.32 18.07
C GLY A 365 17.46 15.35 17.02
N LEU A 366 16.39 16.09 17.24
CA LEU A 366 15.98 17.19 16.37
C LEU A 366 17.04 18.30 16.34
N GLU A 367 17.56 18.71 17.49
CA GLU A 367 18.62 19.72 17.57
C GLU A 367 19.86 19.28 16.78
N GLU A 368 20.34 18.04 17.01
CA GLU A 368 21.51 17.47 16.35
C GLU A 368 21.36 17.50 14.82
N ILE A 369 20.27 16.95 14.28
CA ILE A 369 20.11 16.86 12.83
C ILE A 369 19.86 18.22 12.17
N LEU A 370 19.23 19.15 12.85
CA LEU A 370 18.95 20.48 12.30
C LEU A 370 20.19 21.37 12.29
N ILE A 371 21.12 21.20 13.22
CA ILE A 371 22.39 21.96 13.27
C ILE A 371 23.43 21.33 12.33
N ASN A 372 23.52 20.00 12.27
CA ASN A 372 24.59 19.29 11.59
C ASN A 372 24.30 19.13 10.08
N LYS A 373 24.82 20.08 9.29
CA LYS A 373 24.67 20.07 7.82
C LYS A 373 25.34 18.86 7.16
N GLU A 374 26.52 18.51 7.60
CA GLU A 374 27.32 17.40 7.05
C GLU A 374 26.58 16.06 7.24
N LEU A 375 25.96 15.88 8.41
CA LEU A 375 25.15 14.70 8.71
C LEU A 375 23.93 14.63 7.79
N ARG A 376 23.21 15.76 7.59
CA ARG A 376 22.09 15.80 6.65
C ARG A 376 22.49 15.43 5.24
N GLU A 377 23.61 15.98 4.75
CA GLU A 377 24.12 15.66 3.41
C GLU A 377 24.53 14.18 3.28
N GLN A 378 25.10 13.59 4.33
CA GLN A 378 25.43 12.17 4.34
C GLN A 378 24.17 11.30 4.26
N ILE A 379 23.14 11.64 5.03
CA ILE A 379 21.84 10.93 5.00
C ILE A 379 21.23 11.01 3.59
N VAL A 380 21.22 12.18 2.96
CA VAL A 380 20.71 12.36 1.60
C VAL A 380 21.45 11.47 0.59
N ARG A 381 22.79 11.39 0.70
CA ARG A 381 23.59 10.49 -0.16
C ARG A 381 23.20 9.02 0.04
N ASN A 382 23.07 8.58 1.30
CA ASN A 382 22.68 7.21 1.63
C ASN A 382 21.27 6.91 1.13
N ALA A 383 20.32 7.82 1.38
CA ALA A 383 18.93 7.73 0.93
C ALA A 383 18.84 7.55 -0.59
N ARG A 384 19.57 8.40 -1.34
CA ARG A 384 19.61 8.32 -2.80
C ARG A 384 20.19 6.99 -3.30
N ALA A 385 21.30 6.53 -2.71
CA ALA A 385 21.91 5.25 -3.05
C ALA A 385 20.95 4.07 -2.80
N LEU A 386 20.25 4.08 -1.65
CA LEU A 386 19.23 3.09 -1.32
C LEU A 386 18.04 3.13 -2.28
N ALA A 387 17.57 4.33 -2.63
CA ALA A 387 16.47 4.50 -3.57
C ALA A 387 16.80 3.96 -4.95
N LEU A 388 17.99 4.26 -5.49
CA LEU A 388 18.44 3.73 -6.78
C LEU A 388 18.54 2.20 -6.79
N LYS A 389 18.89 1.60 -5.67
CA LYS A 389 18.99 0.14 -5.51
C LYS A 389 17.61 -0.53 -5.41
N ASN A 390 16.72 0.00 -4.57
CA ASN A 390 15.49 -0.67 -4.15
C ASN A 390 14.20 -0.03 -4.69
N HIS A 391 14.20 1.26 -4.99
CA HIS A 391 12.99 2.03 -5.29
C HIS A 391 12.98 2.64 -6.70
N ASN A 392 13.81 2.18 -7.59
CA ASN A 392 13.94 2.74 -8.94
C ASN A 392 12.80 2.27 -9.85
N ALA A 393 11.98 3.21 -10.33
CA ALA A 393 10.85 2.95 -11.22
C ALA A 393 11.23 2.48 -12.64
N ASP A 394 12.49 2.62 -13.04
CA ASP A 394 12.99 2.09 -14.31
C ASP A 394 13.52 0.65 -14.17
N VAL A 395 13.82 0.22 -12.95
CA VAL A 395 14.44 -1.09 -12.66
C VAL A 395 13.42 -2.08 -12.09
N ASN A 396 12.60 -1.65 -11.15
CA ASN A 396 11.68 -2.54 -10.44
C ASN A 396 10.67 -3.24 -11.35
N PRO A 397 10.02 -2.58 -12.32
CA PRO A 397 9.10 -3.25 -13.24
C PRO A 397 9.77 -4.35 -14.07
N ARG A 398 11.01 -4.14 -14.50
CA ARG A 398 11.79 -5.16 -15.24
C ARG A 398 12.12 -6.36 -14.35
N LYS A 399 12.40 -6.14 -13.05
CA LYS A 399 12.58 -7.24 -12.09
C LYS A 399 11.28 -8.05 -11.95
N VAL A 400 10.15 -7.38 -11.83
CA VAL A 400 8.83 -8.03 -11.75
C VAL A 400 8.58 -8.87 -13.01
N ARG A 401 8.79 -8.31 -14.19
CA ARG A 401 8.64 -9.03 -15.47
C ARG A 401 9.52 -10.28 -15.51
N LYS A 402 10.80 -10.13 -15.14
CA LYS A 402 11.74 -11.25 -15.09
C LYS A 402 11.28 -12.35 -14.14
N TRP A 403 10.87 -12.02 -12.94
CA TRP A 403 10.41 -13.00 -11.95
C TRP A 403 9.12 -13.69 -12.37
N LEU A 404 8.18 -12.98 -12.99
CA LEU A 404 6.97 -13.60 -13.53
C LEU A 404 7.30 -14.55 -14.68
N GLN A 405 8.25 -14.20 -15.56
CA GLN A 405 8.72 -15.08 -16.62
C GLN A 405 9.36 -16.36 -16.04
N GLU A 406 10.22 -16.24 -15.03
CA GLU A 406 10.82 -17.40 -14.36
C GLU A 406 9.75 -18.34 -13.75
N VAL A 407 8.66 -17.80 -13.21
CA VAL A 407 7.53 -18.59 -12.69
C VAL A 407 6.81 -19.31 -13.83
N VAL A 408 6.57 -18.64 -14.95
CA VAL A 408 5.92 -19.23 -16.13
C VAL A 408 6.78 -20.35 -16.71
N ASP A 409 8.06 -20.11 -16.94
CA ASP A 409 9.00 -21.07 -17.51
C ASP A 409 9.10 -22.34 -16.66
N LYS A 410 9.16 -22.17 -15.33
CA LYS A 410 9.17 -23.29 -14.39
C LYS A 410 7.90 -24.13 -14.47
N SER A 411 6.74 -23.48 -14.49
CA SER A 411 5.45 -24.16 -14.61
C SER A 411 5.30 -24.94 -15.91
N GLN A 412 5.81 -24.40 -17.03
CA GLN A 412 5.79 -25.08 -18.33
C GLN A 412 6.69 -26.32 -18.35
N ASN A 413 7.87 -26.24 -17.75
CA ASN A 413 8.80 -27.37 -17.65
C ASN A 413 8.24 -28.52 -16.79
N GLU A 414 7.58 -28.21 -15.67
CA GLU A 414 6.94 -29.20 -14.80
C GLU A 414 5.77 -29.90 -15.52
N ASN A 415 5.00 -29.17 -16.34
CA ASN A 415 3.90 -29.73 -17.13
C ASN A 415 4.39 -30.59 -18.33
N SER A 416 5.60 -30.34 -18.82
CA SER A 416 6.18 -31.09 -19.95
C SER A 416 6.84 -32.40 -19.52
N THR A 417 7.08 -32.57 -18.21
CA THR A 417 7.72 -33.76 -17.62
C THR A 417 6.73 -34.74 -16.98
N ASN A 418 5.46 -34.36 -16.89
CA ASN A 418 4.35 -35.24 -16.44
C ASN A 418 3.47 -35.64 -17.61
#